data_2b1767124c88827f3a232960ef4f95cd
#
_entry.id   2b1767124c88827f3a232960ef4f95cd
#
_cell.length_a   1.000
_cell.length_b   1.000
_cell.length_c   1.000
_cell.angle_alpha   90.00
_cell.angle_beta   90.00
_cell.angle_gamma   90.00
#
_symmetry.space_group_name_H-M   'P 1'
#
loop_
_entity.id
_entity.type
_entity.pdbx_description
1 polymer ?
#
loop_
_entity_poly.entity_id
_entity_poly.type
_entity_poly.pdbx_seq_one_letter_code
_entity_poly.pdbx_strand_id
1 'polypeptide(L)'
;MPNLRPFRALRYDVAAADLSKLLAPPYDIISPAERRELLARDAHNIVRIELPADLGAAGAADYATAAATLDAWREAGVMVKDPEPTVTVHEMRWLDAEGSEQRATGLFCRLRLEEYGPGAGVRPHEQTHGGPKADRYALLQATQVNTSPVVFLAGSEPAATSAALLALVDRMPDAEVATTDGVRHRLWICAEAEAAPVLALLSAAPVTIADGHHRYETALRYRAHHAAERRGDADPAWDHLLALIYPLDQSPPALPTHRVIRGRPCGDELLERLAPYAAIERLADVKTLLARMAAPVHLTPGASGSGRIGVFTHGKAAVLSVDRVATGALLDAGLSEGSKGLDVNALEVIIRRAFGDDAATMAADGRLWYSKDAAAAATQVQDEEASAAFLLDAMPAAAISLVAAAGEVMPHKSTYFNPNAPTGLLLSPLEW
;
A
#
# COMPACT_ATOMS: atom_id res chain seq x y z
N MET A 1 16.95 14.48 -1.83
CA MET A 1 16.32 14.44 -0.49
C MET A 1 14.88 14.88 -0.62
N PRO A 2 13.90 14.24 0.01
CA PRO A 2 12.50 14.64 -0.11
C PRO A 2 12.29 16.04 0.45
N ASN A 3 11.48 16.85 -0.25
CA ASN A 3 11.07 18.17 0.21
C ASN A 3 9.65 18.06 0.75
N LEU A 4 9.52 18.16 2.07
CA LEU A 4 8.26 17.99 2.79
C LEU A 4 7.77 19.35 3.28
N ARG A 5 6.45 19.59 3.17
CA ARG A 5 5.85 20.87 3.56
C ARG A 5 4.51 20.68 4.26
N PRO A 6 4.18 21.56 5.22
CA PRO A 6 2.82 21.75 5.68
C PRO A 6 1.92 22.25 4.54
N PHE A 7 0.62 22.09 4.67
CA PHE A 7 -0.35 22.58 3.70
C PHE A 7 -1.71 22.88 4.34
N ARG A 8 -2.53 23.62 3.65
CA ARG A 8 -3.91 23.87 4.08
C ARG A 8 -4.80 22.70 3.59
N ALA A 9 -4.98 21.72 4.48
CA ALA A 9 -5.77 20.54 4.15
C ALA A 9 -7.26 20.89 3.99
N LEU A 10 -7.93 20.17 3.09
CA LEU A 10 -9.38 20.15 3.00
C LEU A 10 -9.87 18.91 3.74
N ARG A 11 -10.76 19.08 4.71
CA ARG A 11 -11.27 17.99 5.55
C ARG A 11 -12.74 18.20 5.92
N TYR A 12 -13.42 17.16 6.35
CA TYR A 12 -14.73 17.30 6.96
C TYR A 12 -14.62 18.17 8.21
N ASP A 13 -15.67 18.97 8.48
CA ASP A 13 -15.78 19.67 9.76
C ASP A 13 -15.99 18.64 10.87
N VAL A 14 -14.90 18.28 11.55
CA VAL A 14 -14.89 17.23 12.59
C VAL A 14 -15.74 17.59 13.82
N ALA A 15 -16.06 18.87 14.00
CA ALA A 15 -16.96 19.30 15.08
C ALA A 15 -18.44 19.04 14.76
N ALA A 16 -18.80 18.94 13.49
CA ALA A 16 -20.17 18.78 13.02
C ALA A 16 -20.45 17.41 12.38
N ALA A 17 -19.41 16.65 11.99
CA ALA A 17 -19.54 15.47 11.14
C ALA A 17 -19.30 14.15 11.90
N ASP A 18 -20.12 13.14 11.62
CA ASP A 18 -19.89 11.75 12.02
C ASP A 18 -18.97 11.07 10.98
N LEU A 19 -17.66 11.15 11.18
CA LEU A 19 -16.66 10.61 10.25
C LEU A 19 -16.86 9.11 9.96
N SER A 20 -17.48 8.34 10.87
CA SER A 20 -17.70 6.90 10.66
C SER A 20 -18.60 6.60 9.47
N LYS A 21 -19.42 7.57 9.06
CA LYS A 21 -20.32 7.47 7.90
C LYS A 21 -19.72 8.04 6.63
N LEU A 22 -18.72 8.90 6.74
CA LEU A 22 -18.20 9.73 5.65
C LEU A 22 -16.95 9.15 4.99
N LEU A 23 -16.17 8.35 5.71
CA LEU A 23 -14.96 7.75 5.21
C LEU A 23 -15.24 6.52 4.33
N ALA A 24 -14.28 6.19 3.47
CA ALA A 24 -14.30 5.00 2.63
C ALA A 24 -12.94 4.30 2.67
N PRO A 25 -12.88 2.98 2.42
CA PRO A 25 -11.62 2.29 2.15
C PRO A 25 -10.88 2.89 0.94
N PRO A 26 -9.60 2.57 0.70
CA PRO A 26 -8.94 2.88 -0.56
C PRO A 26 -9.72 2.35 -1.77
N TYR A 27 -9.78 3.14 -2.85
CA TYR A 27 -10.64 2.89 -4.02
C TYR A 27 -10.45 1.52 -4.68
N ASP A 28 -9.23 0.99 -4.66
CA ASP A 28 -8.82 -0.24 -5.33
C ASP A 28 -9.22 -1.53 -4.60
N ILE A 29 -9.74 -1.41 -3.39
CA ILE A 29 -10.27 -2.54 -2.62
C ILE A 29 -11.80 -2.50 -2.47
N ILE A 30 -12.46 -1.44 -2.95
CA ILE A 30 -13.92 -1.29 -2.85
C ILE A 30 -14.59 -2.12 -3.95
N SER A 31 -15.37 -3.12 -3.56
CA SER A 31 -16.20 -3.89 -4.47
C SER A 31 -17.44 -3.08 -4.92
N PRO A 32 -18.09 -3.43 -6.07
CA PRO A 32 -19.35 -2.79 -6.48
C PRO A 32 -20.46 -2.87 -5.44
N ALA A 33 -20.53 -3.95 -4.65
CA ALA A 33 -21.48 -4.10 -3.57
C ALA A 33 -21.18 -3.12 -2.43
N GLU A 34 -19.95 -3.09 -1.96
CA GLU A 34 -19.49 -2.20 -0.90
C GLU A 34 -19.62 -0.72 -1.31
N ARG A 35 -19.34 -0.38 -2.58
CA ARG A 35 -19.58 0.98 -3.09
C ARG A 35 -21.04 1.40 -2.92
N ARG A 36 -22.00 0.51 -3.24
CA ARG A 36 -23.43 0.81 -3.04
C ARG A 36 -23.78 1.04 -1.57
N GLU A 37 -23.20 0.24 -0.68
CA GLU A 37 -23.37 0.41 0.77
C GLU A 37 -22.82 1.75 1.26
N LEU A 38 -21.62 2.13 0.81
CA LEU A 38 -20.99 3.41 1.16
C LEU A 38 -21.85 4.59 0.64
N LEU A 39 -22.35 4.52 -0.59
CA LEU A 39 -23.24 5.52 -1.17
C LEU A 39 -24.55 5.67 -0.40
N ALA A 40 -25.08 4.57 0.15
CA ALA A 40 -26.31 4.55 0.95
C ALA A 40 -26.09 5.00 2.41
N ARG A 41 -24.84 4.93 2.90
CA ARG A 41 -24.48 5.22 4.30
C ARG A 41 -24.68 6.69 4.64
N ASP A 42 -24.24 7.59 3.74
CA ASP A 42 -24.42 9.04 3.90
C ASP A 42 -24.33 9.75 2.54
N ALA A 43 -25.06 10.87 2.43
CA ALA A 43 -25.05 11.73 1.25
C ALA A 43 -23.67 12.40 1.02
N HIS A 44 -22.86 12.50 2.05
CA HIS A 44 -21.53 13.10 2.02
C HIS A 44 -20.40 12.07 2.17
N ASN A 45 -20.66 10.77 1.94
CA ASN A 45 -19.59 9.77 1.95
C ASN A 45 -18.61 10.05 0.81
N ILE A 46 -17.31 10.04 1.14
CA ILE A 46 -16.20 10.39 0.21
C ILE A 46 -16.16 9.52 -1.04
N VAL A 47 -16.78 8.33 -1.01
CA VAL A 47 -16.84 7.42 -2.17
C VAL A 47 -17.48 8.08 -3.40
N ARG A 48 -18.35 9.10 -3.21
CA ARG A 48 -18.95 9.89 -4.30
C ARG A 48 -17.93 10.66 -5.11
N ILE A 49 -16.83 11.03 -4.49
CA ILE A 49 -15.72 11.76 -5.11
C ILE A 49 -14.63 10.78 -5.51
N GLU A 50 -14.21 9.90 -4.59
CA GLU A 50 -13.08 8.98 -4.83
C GLU A 50 -13.36 7.92 -5.89
N LEU A 51 -14.59 7.41 -5.92
CA LEU A 51 -15.03 6.37 -6.86
C LEU A 51 -16.43 6.73 -7.40
N PRO A 52 -16.53 7.74 -8.29
CA PRO A 52 -17.81 8.27 -8.76
C PRO A 52 -18.64 7.23 -9.54
N ALA A 53 -17.97 6.27 -10.21
CA ALA A 53 -18.58 5.12 -10.86
C ALA A 53 -17.82 3.84 -10.53
N ASP A 54 -18.32 2.67 -10.96
CA ASP A 54 -17.56 1.42 -10.85
C ASP A 54 -16.28 1.51 -11.67
N LEU A 55 -15.19 0.92 -11.16
CA LEU A 55 -13.90 0.93 -11.84
C LEU A 55 -14.04 0.38 -13.28
N GLY A 56 -13.50 1.14 -14.23
CA GLY A 56 -13.57 0.82 -15.64
C GLY A 56 -14.87 1.25 -16.35
N ALA A 57 -15.90 1.69 -15.61
CA ALA A 57 -17.15 2.24 -16.16
C ALA A 57 -17.23 3.77 -16.05
N ALA A 58 -16.30 4.41 -15.34
CA ALA A 58 -16.26 5.86 -15.16
C ALA A 58 -16.01 6.58 -16.49
N GLY A 59 -16.81 7.60 -16.75
CA GLY A 59 -16.68 8.48 -17.93
C GLY A 59 -16.45 9.93 -17.53
N ALA A 60 -16.21 10.79 -18.50
CA ALA A 60 -15.97 12.22 -18.26
C ALA A 60 -17.09 12.92 -17.47
N ALA A 61 -18.33 12.49 -17.68
CA ALA A 61 -19.49 13.01 -16.93
C ALA A 61 -19.43 12.67 -15.44
N ASP A 62 -18.93 11.47 -15.08
CA ASP A 62 -18.84 11.03 -13.69
C ASP A 62 -17.74 11.82 -12.94
N TYR A 63 -16.63 12.12 -13.59
CA TYR A 63 -15.57 12.95 -12.99
C TYR A 63 -16.00 14.41 -12.81
N ALA A 64 -16.76 14.96 -13.78
CA ALA A 64 -17.35 16.29 -13.65
C ALA A 64 -18.36 16.34 -12.49
N THR A 65 -19.15 15.28 -12.30
CA THR A 65 -20.08 15.15 -11.16
C THR A 65 -19.31 15.08 -9.85
N ALA A 66 -18.20 14.35 -9.78
CA ALA A 66 -17.35 14.31 -8.59
C ALA A 66 -16.78 15.68 -8.24
N ALA A 67 -16.31 16.45 -9.23
CA ALA A 67 -15.82 17.82 -9.05
C ALA A 67 -16.93 18.74 -8.53
N ALA A 68 -18.10 18.75 -9.19
CA ALA A 68 -19.25 19.55 -8.77
C ALA A 68 -19.75 19.18 -7.35
N THR A 69 -19.68 17.89 -7.00
CA THR A 69 -20.02 17.42 -5.65
C THR A 69 -19.05 17.97 -4.62
N LEU A 70 -17.75 17.93 -4.91
CA LEU A 70 -16.72 18.47 -4.03
C LEU A 70 -16.89 19.99 -3.82
N ASP A 71 -17.17 20.74 -4.89
CA ASP A 71 -17.41 22.18 -4.83
C ASP A 71 -18.66 22.50 -3.99
N ALA A 72 -19.75 21.76 -4.20
CA ALA A 72 -20.96 21.93 -3.39
C ALA A 72 -20.72 21.63 -1.90
N TRP A 73 -19.89 20.62 -1.57
CA TRP A 73 -19.54 20.33 -0.17
C TRP A 73 -18.67 21.42 0.46
N ARG A 74 -17.78 22.05 -0.31
CA ARG A 74 -16.99 23.20 0.14
C ARG A 74 -17.89 24.42 0.39
N GLU A 75 -18.79 24.73 -0.54
CA GLU A 75 -19.74 25.85 -0.43
C GLU A 75 -20.70 25.67 0.75
N ALA A 76 -21.17 24.44 1.00
CA ALA A 76 -22.05 24.12 2.11
C ALA A 76 -21.33 23.97 3.47
N GLY A 77 -19.99 24.08 3.51
CA GLY A 77 -19.21 23.92 4.74
C GLY A 77 -19.14 22.47 5.25
N VAL A 78 -19.50 21.48 4.43
CA VAL A 78 -19.34 20.05 4.76
C VAL A 78 -17.85 19.71 4.79
N MET A 79 -17.09 20.25 3.84
CA MET A 79 -15.64 20.23 3.85
C MET A 79 -15.08 21.63 4.01
N VAL A 80 -14.16 21.78 4.93
CA VAL A 80 -13.52 23.05 5.28
C VAL A 80 -12.03 22.99 5.00
N LYS A 81 -11.48 24.08 4.47
CA LYS A 81 -10.04 24.24 4.26
C LYS A 81 -9.39 24.79 5.52
N ASP A 82 -8.30 24.20 5.96
CA ASP A 82 -7.53 24.70 7.12
C ASP A 82 -7.19 26.19 6.92
N PRO A 83 -7.32 27.02 7.95
CA PRO A 83 -7.04 28.45 7.85
C PRO A 83 -5.55 28.73 7.59
N GLU A 84 -4.67 27.89 8.16
CA GLU A 84 -3.22 28.00 8.05
C GLU A 84 -2.61 26.68 7.56
N PRO A 85 -1.38 26.68 7.02
CA PRO A 85 -0.67 25.44 6.70
C PRO A 85 -0.38 24.61 7.95
N THR A 86 -0.75 23.33 7.89
CA THR A 86 -0.58 22.35 8.97
C THR A 86 0.02 21.06 8.44
N VAL A 87 0.49 20.21 9.35
CA VAL A 87 0.64 18.77 9.12
C VAL A 87 -0.36 18.04 10.01
N THR A 88 -0.67 16.80 9.66
CA THR A 88 -1.58 16.00 10.50
C THR A 88 -0.92 14.69 10.87
N VAL A 89 -0.73 14.44 12.18
CA VAL A 89 -0.34 13.11 12.65
C VAL A 89 -1.55 12.19 12.59
N HIS A 90 -1.36 11.00 12.07
CA HIS A 90 -2.37 9.96 11.97
C HIS A 90 -1.90 8.71 12.70
N GLU A 91 -2.64 8.27 13.69
CA GLU A 91 -2.44 7.02 14.39
C GLU A 91 -3.57 6.05 14.05
N MET A 92 -3.21 4.82 13.73
CA MET A 92 -4.13 3.69 13.64
C MET A 92 -3.92 2.76 14.83
N ARG A 93 -5.01 2.25 15.42
CA ARG A 93 -4.99 1.19 16.43
C ARG A 93 -5.95 0.09 16.02
N TRP A 94 -5.49 -1.15 16.13
CA TRP A 94 -6.29 -2.34 15.82
C TRP A 94 -5.88 -3.50 16.72
N LEU A 95 -6.69 -4.56 16.75
CA LEU A 95 -6.32 -5.82 17.38
C LEU A 95 -5.75 -6.77 16.32
N ASP A 96 -4.64 -7.42 16.62
CA ASP A 96 -4.14 -8.52 15.80
C ASP A 96 -4.98 -9.79 15.99
N ALA A 97 -4.59 -10.89 15.33
CA ALA A 97 -5.30 -12.16 15.41
C ALA A 97 -5.29 -12.79 16.81
N GLU A 98 -4.31 -12.43 17.62
CA GLU A 98 -4.14 -12.87 19.00
C GLU A 98 -4.89 -11.97 20.02
N GLY A 99 -5.52 -10.87 19.52
CA GLY A 99 -6.25 -9.89 20.34
C GLY A 99 -5.33 -8.86 21.01
N SER A 100 -4.07 -8.77 20.60
CA SER A 100 -3.13 -7.75 21.10
C SER A 100 -3.30 -6.43 20.36
N GLU A 101 -3.29 -5.31 21.10
CA GLU A 101 -3.38 -3.98 20.49
C GLU A 101 -2.11 -3.67 19.71
N GLN A 102 -2.27 -3.37 18.44
CA GLN A 102 -1.24 -2.90 17.53
C GLN A 102 -1.44 -1.41 17.22
N ARG A 103 -0.35 -0.74 16.81
CA ARG A 103 -0.37 0.68 16.50
C ARG A 103 0.56 1.00 15.34
N ALA A 104 0.11 1.92 14.47
CA ALA A 104 0.95 2.56 13.46
C ALA A 104 0.73 4.07 13.50
N THR A 105 1.81 4.86 13.39
CA THR A 105 1.74 6.32 13.48
C THR A 105 2.53 6.95 12.34
N GLY A 106 1.88 7.78 11.52
CA GLY A 106 2.46 8.47 10.38
C GLY A 106 2.10 9.95 10.34
N LEU A 107 2.72 10.67 9.42
CA LEU A 107 2.56 12.10 9.22
C LEU A 107 1.99 12.38 7.83
N PHE A 108 0.84 13.04 7.76
CA PHE A 108 0.34 13.65 6.53
C PHE A 108 1.01 15.00 6.29
N CYS A 109 1.58 15.15 5.10
CA CYS A 109 2.18 16.39 4.62
C CYS A 109 2.10 16.46 3.09
N ARG A 110 2.58 17.54 2.48
CA ARG A 110 2.90 17.57 1.05
C ARG A 110 4.34 17.14 0.83
N LEU A 111 4.55 16.30 -0.19
CA LEU A 111 5.87 15.91 -0.69
C LEU A 111 6.02 16.44 -2.10
N ARG A 112 7.15 17.13 -2.36
CA ARG A 112 7.49 17.62 -3.71
C ARG A 112 7.77 16.43 -4.63
N LEU A 113 7.17 16.46 -5.81
CA LEU A 113 7.34 15.45 -6.84
C LEU A 113 8.75 15.49 -7.43
N GLU A 114 9.36 14.33 -7.54
CA GLU A 114 10.66 14.10 -8.17
C GLU A 114 10.54 12.96 -9.18
N GLU A 115 11.26 13.04 -10.31
CA GLU A 115 11.41 11.89 -11.21
C GLU A 115 12.23 10.80 -10.51
N TYR A 116 11.91 9.55 -10.83
CA TYR A 116 12.71 8.43 -10.34
C TYR A 116 14.11 8.44 -10.96
N GLY A 117 15.11 8.11 -10.17
CA GLY A 117 16.47 8.00 -10.68
C GLY A 117 17.53 8.00 -9.59
N PRO A 118 18.80 7.87 -10.00
CA PRO A 118 19.92 7.91 -9.07
C PRO A 118 19.93 9.23 -8.29
N GLY A 119 19.97 9.13 -6.96
CA GLY A 119 19.99 10.30 -6.07
C GLY A 119 18.63 10.94 -5.80
N ALA A 120 17.54 10.43 -6.37
CA ALA A 120 16.19 10.91 -6.06
C ALA A 120 15.84 10.71 -4.58
N GLY A 121 15.06 11.63 -4.03
CA GLY A 121 14.53 11.57 -2.67
C GLY A 121 13.36 10.61 -2.52
N VAL A 122 12.80 10.14 -3.64
CA VAL A 122 11.67 9.20 -3.69
C VAL A 122 12.07 7.96 -4.48
N ARG A 123 11.82 6.78 -3.90
CA ARG A 123 12.18 5.48 -4.47
C ARG A 123 10.95 4.60 -4.64
N PRO A 124 10.65 4.08 -5.83
CA PRO A 124 9.64 3.05 -6.02
C PRO A 124 10.17 1.70 -5.56
N HIS A 125 9.29 0.78 -5.20
CA HIS A 125 9.64 -0.62 -4.93
C HIS A 125 8.88 -1.62 -5.81
N GLU A 126 7.94 -1.15 -6.63
CA GLU A 126 7.11 -1.97 -7.52
C GLU A 126 6.96 -1.30 -8.88
N GLN A 127 6.82 -2.10 -9.94
CA GLN A 127 6.48 -1.60 -11.28
C GLN A 127 4.98 -1.37 -11.41
N THR A 128 4.61 -0.35 -12.18
CA THR A 128 3.21 0.01 -12.39
C THR A 128 2.70 -0.42 -13.76
N HIS A 129 1.40 -0.70 -13.86
CA HIS A 129 0.70 -1.02 -15.10
C HIS A 129 -0.22 0.11 -15.58
N GLY A 130 -0.51 0.17 -16.90
CA GLY A 130 -1.14 1.32 -17.54
C GLY A 130 -2.61 1.61 -17.23
N GLY A 131 -3.43 0.60 -16.86
CA GLY A 131 -4.89 0.74 -16.76
C GLY A 131 -5.40 1.70 -15.69
N PRO A 132 -5.06 1.54 -14.40
CA PRO A 132 -5.55 2.39 -13.31
C PRO A 132 -5.11 3.84 -13.39
N LYS A 133 -4.03 4.14 -14.12
CA LYS A 133 -3.47 5.50 -14.25
C LYS A 133 -4.40 6.46 -14.98
N ALA A 134 -5.15 5.99 -16.00
CA ALA A 134 -6.04 6.85 -16.78
C ALA A 134 -7.22 7.33 -15.94
N ASP A 135 -7.81 6.45 -15.14
CA ASP A 135 -8.92 6.74 -14.25
C ASP A 135 -8.52 7.77 -13.18
N ARG A 136 -7.43 7.51 -12.45
CA ARG A 136 -6.94 8.44 -11.41
C ARG A 136 -6.49 9.79 -11.97
N TYR A 137 -5.95 9.81 -13.19
CA TYR A 137 -5.58 11.06 -13.86
C TYR A 137 -6.81 11.90 -14.20
N ALA A 138 -7.88 11.27 -14.75
CA ALA A 138 -9.11 11.98 -15.07
C ALA A 138 -9.80 12.55 -13.80
N LEU A 139 -9.81 11.79 -12.69
CA LEU A 139 -10.31 12.29 -11.41
C LEU A 139 -9.49 13.48 -10.91
N LEU A 140 -8.15 13.38 -10.93
CA LEU A 140 -7.26 14.47 -10.50
C LEU A 140 -7.44 15.73 -11.35
N GLN A 141 -7.58 15.58 -12.69
CA GLN A 141 -7.86 16.70 -13.58
C GLN A 141 -9.18 17.38 -13.29
N ALA A 142 -10.23 16.61 -13.03
CA ALA A 142 -11.56 17.16 -12.79
C ALA A 142 -11.66 17.84 -11.41
N THR A 143 -11.14 17.22 -10.37
CA THR A 143 -11.30 17.70 -8.99
C THR A 143 -10.22 18.67 -8.55
N GLN A 144 -9.03 18.63 -9.17
CA GLN A 144 -7.82 19.36 -8.75
C GLN A 144 -7.44 19.14 -7.28
N VAL A 145 -7.66 17.91 -6.78
CA VAL A 145 -7.42 17.52 -5.40
C VAL A 145 -6.79 16.13 -5.35
N ASN A 146 -5.76 15.94 -4.52
CA ASN A 146 -5.36 14.59 -4.13
C ASN A 146 -6.35 14.10 -3.07
N THR A 147 -7.19 13.16 -3.43
CA THR A 147 -8.27 12.62 -2.59
C THR A 147 -7.78 11.58 -1.59
N SER A 148 -6.65 10.94 -1.88
CA SER A 148 -6.00 9.94 -1.03
C SER A 148 -4.46 10.06 -1.10
N PRO A 149 -3.74 9.74 0.00
CA PRO A 149 -2.29 9.91 0.06
C PRO A 149 -1.55 8.86 -0.75
N VAL A 150 -0.33 9.20 -1.18
CA VAL A 150 0.70 8.19 -1.43
C VAL A 150 1.37 7.88 -0.09
N VAL A 151 1.54 6.60 0.21
CA VAL A 151 2.12 6.13 1.48
C VAL A 151 3.61 5.89 1.29
N PHE A 152 4.42 6.37 2.22
CA PHE A 152 5.87 6.25 2.19
C PHE A 152 6.41 5.66 3.48
N LEU A 153 7.57 5.01 3.37
CA LEU A 153 8.41 4.56 4.48
C LEU A 153 9.66 5.43 4.56
N ALA A 154 9.97 5.91 5.77
CA ALA A 154 11.20 6.64 6.07
C ALA A 154 12.12 5.77 6.92
N GLY A 155 13.30 5.44 6.38
CA GLY A 155 14.27 4.53 6.99
C GLY A 155 15.41 5.20 7.75
N SER A 156 15.53 6.54 7.70
CA SER A 156 16.61 7.27 8.39
C SER A 156 16.26 7.51 9.84
N GLU A 157 17.19 7.19 10.74
CA GLU A 157 17.07 7.42 12.17
C GLU A 157 15.68 7.14 12.75
N PRO A 158 15.13 5.90 12.54
CA PRO A 158 13.73 5.63 12.85
C PRO A 158 13.37 5.94 14.29
N ALA A 159 14.23 5.63 15.26
CA ALA A 159 13.97 5.90 16.68
C ALA A 159 13.85 7.41 17.00
N ALA A 160 14.73 8.26 16.42
CA ALA A 160 14.67 9.71 16.61
C ALA A 160 13.44 10.30 15.93
N THR A 161 13.14 9.84 14.70
CA THR A 161 11.97 10.25 13.93
C THR A 161 10.67 9.87 14.66
N SER A 162 10.59 8.65 15.17
CA SER A 162 9.45 8.18 15.96
C SER A 162 9.27 8.96 17.24
N ALA A 163 10.36 9.27 17.97
CA ALA A 163 10.29 10.08 19.18
C ALA A 163 9.75 11.49 18.88
N ALA A 164 10.24 12.14 17.81
CA ALA A 164 9.77 13.45 17.39
C ALA A 164 8.30 13.43 16.95
N LEU A 165 7.88 12.38 16.25
CA LEU A 165 6.50 12.19 15.81
C LEU A 165 5.56 11.96 17.00
N LEU A 166 5.96 11.09 17.93
CA LEU A 166 5.15 10.75 19.11
C LEU A 166 5.04 11.92 20.10
N ALA A 167 5.99 12.84 20.14
CA ALA A 167 5.88 14.06 20.93
C ALA A 167 4.72 14.97 20.48
N LEU A 168 4.28 14.89 19.21
CA LEU A 168 3.14 15.65 18.70
C LEU A 168 1.78 15.12 19.16
N VAL A 169 1.73 13.89 19.64
CA VAL A 169 0.48 13.22 20.05
C VAL A 169 0.31 13.13 21.59
N ASP A 170 1.16 13.80 22.36
CA ASP A 170 1.03 13.90 23.82
C ASP A 170 -0.06 14.90 24.25
N ARG A 171 -1.23 14.78 23.62
CA ARG A 171 -2.45 15.54 23.89
C ARG A 171 -3.65 14.78 23.36
N MET A 172 -4.84 15.22 23.70
CA MET A 172 -6.07 14.66 23.09
C MET A 172 -6.06 14.85 21.57
N PRO A 173 -6.50 13.86 20.80
CA PRO A 173 -6.62 14.01 19.36
C PRO A 173 -7.68 15.08 18.98
N ASP A 174 -7.47 15.75 17.87
CA ASP A 174 -8.44 16.71 17.34
C ASP A 174 -9.64 15.99 16.69
N ALA A 175 -9.44 14.74 16.22
CA ALA A 175 -10.50 13.87 15.75
C ALA A 175 -10.18 12.40 16.04
N GLU A 176 -11.22 11.61 16.29
CA GLU A 176 -11.13 10.15 16.43
C GLU A 176 -12.33 9.49 15.75
N VAL A 177 -12.08 8.40 15.03
CA VAL A 177 -13.13 7.62 14.35
C VAL A 177 -12.75 6.14 14.35
N ALA A 178 -13.75 5.26 14.52
CA ALA A 178 -13.61 3.83 14.28
C ALA A 178 -14.26 3.49 12.93
N THR A 179 -13.52 2.76 12.11
CA THR A 179 -14.03 2.23 10.83
C THR A 179 -14.67 0.85 11.00
N THR A 180 -15.41 0.40 10.00
CA THR A 180 -16.20 -0.86 10.08
C THR A 180 -15.35 -2.11 10.20
N ASP A 181 -14.07 -2.05 9.86
CA ASP A 181 -13.08 -3.11 10.05
C ASP A 181 -12.49 -3.16 11.49
N GLY A 182 -13.00 -2.30 12.38
CA GLY A 182 -12.58 -2.25 13.78
C GLY A 182 -11.32 -1.43 14.03
N VAL A 183 -10.75 -0.80 13.01
CA VAL A 183 -9.59 0.09 13.17
C VAL A 183 -10.03 1.45 13.73
N ARG A 184 -9.30 1.91 14.73
CA ARG A 184 -9.49 3.25 15.30
C ARG A 184 -8.44 4.19 14.73
N HIS A 185 -8.91 5.29 14.13
CA HIS A 185 -8.07 6.33 13.56
C HIS A 185 -8.13 7.59 14.42
N ARG A 186 -6.97 8.15 14.74
CA ARG A 186 -6.84 9.35 15.56
C ARG A 186 -5.99 10.37 14.81
N LEU A 187 -6.39 11.63 14.84
CA LEU A 187 -5.76 12.73 14.13
C LEU A 187 -5.35 13.84 15.08
N TRP A 188 -4.14 14.37 14.88
CA TRP A 188 -3.64 15.58 15.54
C TRP A 188 -3.22 16.57 14.48
N ILE A 189 -3.84 17.75 14.47
CA ILE A 189 -3.54 18.84 13.56
C ILE A 189 -2.46 19.69 14.21
N CYS A 190 -1.27 19.74 13.62
CA CYS A 190 -0.10 20.36 14.20
C CYS A 190 0.34 21.56 13.35
N ALA A 191 0.67 22.67 14.00
CA ALA A 191 1.25 23.83 13.33
C ALA A 191 2.66 23.51 12.78
N GLU A 192 3.08 24.24 11.76
CA GLU A 192 4.40 24.07 11.12
C GLU A 192 5.55 24.13 12.15
N ALA A 193 5.50 25.06 13.07
CA ALA A 193 6.55 25.23 14.08
C ALA A 193 6.68 24.02 15.02
N GLU A 194 5.56 23.37 15.37
CA GLU A 194 5.53 22.15 16.18
C GLU A 194 6.10 20.97 15.42
N ALA A 195 5.79 20.87 14.13
CA ALA A 195 6.18 19.76 13.27
C ALA A 195 7.59 19.91 12.67
N ALA A 196 8.24 21.07 12.78
CA ALA A 196 9.54 21.32 12.17
C ALA A 196 10.61 20.26 12.51
N PRO A 197 10.75 19.76 13.76
CA PRO A 197 11.72 18.72 14.08
C PRO A 197 11.48 17.40 13.31
N VAL A 198 10.24 16.91 13.28
CA VAL A 198 9.91 15.67 12.57
C VAL A 198 10.02 15.83 11.06
N LEU A 199 9.63 16.97 10.49
CA LEU A 199 9.79 17.25 9.07
C LEU A 199 11.27 17.27 8.66
N ALA A 200 12.15 17.85 9.48
CA ALA A 200 13.59 17.85 9.24
C ALA A 200 14.17 16.43 9.21
N LEU A 201 13.79 15.57 10.18
CA LEU A 201 14.23 14.17 10.24
C LEU A 201 13.70 13.36 9.04
N LEU A 202 12.43 13.49 8.70
CA LEU A 202 11.83 12.82 7.54
C LEU A 202 12.42 13.30 6.20
N SER A 203 12.93 14.53 6.13
CA SER A 203 13.58 15.08 4.95
C SER A 203 15.06 14.71 4.84
N ALA A 204 15.66 14.11 5.86
CA ALA A 204 17.10 13.86 5.93
C ALA A 204 17.58 12.70 5.04
N ALA A 205 16.69 11.81 4.60
CA ALA A 205 17.03 10.69 3.73
C ALA A 205 15.90 10.39 2.73
N PRO A 206 16.19 9.67 1.63
CA PRO A 206 15.17 9.23 0.70
C PRO A 206 14.08 8.41 1.37
N VAL A 207 12.84 8.57 0.87
CA VAL A 207 11.68 7.79 1.27
C VAL A 207 11.32 6.76 0.20
N THR A 208 10.78 5.63 0.64
CA THR A 208 10.33 4.55 -0.26
C THR A 208 8.80 4.59 -0.37
N ILE A 209 8.26 4.57 -1.58
CA ILE A 209 6.82 4.43 -1.77
C ILE A 209 6.41 3.06 -1.22
N ALA A 210 5.49 3.04 -0.27
CA ALA A 210 4.92 1.82 0.30
C ALA A 210 3.62 1.42 -0.41
N ASP A 211 2.78 2.41 -0.73
CA ASP A 211 1.55 2.22 -1.49
C ASP A 211 1.24 3.48 -2.32
N GLY A 212 0.56 3.28 -3.46
CA GLY A 212 0.13 4.38 -4.31
C GLY A 212 1.09 4.75 -5.44
N HIS A 213 1.90 3.83 -5.95
CA HIS A 213 2.75 4.06 -7.12
C HIS A 213 2.00 4.68 -8.30
N HIS A 214 0.80 4.17 -8.61
CA HIS A 214 -0.05 4.73 -9.67
C HIS A 214 -0.46 6.19 -9.39
N ARG A 215 -0.74 6.55 -8.12
CA ARG A 215 -1.07 7.92 -7.69
C ARG A 215 0.14 8.85 -7.84
N TYR A 216 1.33 8.37 -7.48
CA TYR A 216 2.58 9.12 -7.64
C TYR A 216 2.86 9.44 -9.12
N GLU A 217 2.80 8.44 -10.00
CA GLU A 217 3.03 8.61 -11.43
C GLU A 217 1.92 9.45 -12.10
N THR A 218 0.69 9.35 -11.61
CA THR A 218 -0.41 10.22 -12.04
C THR A 218 -0.12 11.68 -11.71
N ALA A 219 0.41 11.97 -10.52
CA ALA A 219 0.81 13.30 -10.11
C ALA A 219 2.00 13.83 -10.93
N LEU A 220 3.00 12.99 -11.23
CA LEU A 220 4.09 13.34 -12.15
C LEU A 220 3.57 13.71 -13.54
N ARG A 221 2.65 12.93 -14.08
CA ARG A 221 2.01 13.20 -15.38
C ARG A 221 1.21 14.51 -15.35
N TYR A 222 0.47 14.77 -14.27
CA TYR A 222 -0.28 16.00 -14.09
C TYR A 222 0.68 17.21 -14.06
N ARG A 223 1.75 17.15 -13.29
CA ARG A 223 2.81 18.16 -13.24
C ARG A 223 3.40 18.43 -14.63
N ALA A 224 3.73 17.38 -15.38
CA ALA A 224 4.29 17.51 -16.72
C ALA A 224 3.30 18.18 -17.70
N HIS A 225 2.01 17.87 -17.59
CA HIS A 225 0.97 18.47 -18.43
C HIS A 225 0.83 19.97 -18.17
N HIS A 226 0.95 20.41 -16.91
CA HIS A 226 0.83 21.81 -16.50
C HIS A 226 2.16 22.56 -16.49
N ALA A 227 3.26 21.95 -16.95
CA ALA A 227 4.59 22.57 -16.93
C ALA A 227 4.66 23.92 -17.70
N ALA A 228 3.91 24.03 -18.79
CA ALA A 228 3.84 25.27 -19.60
C ALA A 228 3.10 26.43 -18.89
N GLU A 229 2.32 26.14 -17.87
CA GLU A 229 1.59 27.14 -17.08
C GLU A 229 2.44 27.74 -15.95
N ARG A 230 3.62 27.16 -15.69
CA ARG A 230 4.56 27.65 -14.67
C ARG A 230 5.05 29.05 -15.02
N ARG A 231 4.98 29.96 -14.07
CA ARG A 231 5.42 31.35 -14.22
C ARG A 231 6.66 31.57 -13.36
N GLY A 232 7.81 31.82 -14.02
CA GLY A 232 9.06 32.09 -13.34
C GLY A 232 9.49 30.96 -12.40
N ASP A 233 10.03 31.34 -11.23
CA ASP A 233 10.44 30.40 -10.18
C ASP A 233 9.28 29.96 -9.24
N ALA A 234 8.03 30.09 -9.70
CA ALA A 234 6.87 29.69 -8.91
C ALA A 234 6.95 28.22 -8.52
N ASP A 235 6.56 27.93 -7.29
CA ASP A 235 6.44 26.58 -6.74
C ASP A 235 4.94 26.22 -6.60
N PRO A 236 4.29 25.86 -7.72
CA PRO A 236 2.85 25.65 -7.73
C PRO A 236 2.47 24.41 -6.93
N ALA A 237 1.24 24.38 -6.41
CA ALA A 237 0.76 23.28 -5.57
C ALA A 237 0.78 21.91 -6.28
N TRP A 238 0.65 21.87 -7.61
CA TRP A 238 0.76 20.63 -8.40
C TRP A 238 2.20 20.09 -8.55
N ASP A 239 3.21 20.77 -8.04
CA ASP A 239 4.55 20.23 -7.86
C ASP A 239 4.64 19.31 -6.65
N HIS A 240 3.58 19.23 -5.86
CA HIS A 240 3.49 18.47 -4.63
C HIS A 240 2.31 17.50 -4.66
N LEU A 241 2.41 16.44 -3.88
CA LEU A 241 1.32 15.50 -3.68
C LEU A 241 1.05 15.30 -2.18
N LEU A 242 -0.15 14.77 -1.88
CA LEU A 242 -0.49 14.34 -0.53
C LEU A 242 0.29 13.09 -0.18
N ALA A 243 1.13 13.18 0.85
CA ALA A 243 1.93 12.09 1.38
C ALA A 243 1.48 11.70 2.79
N LEU A 244 1.48 10.40 3.08
CA LEU A 244 1.43 9.84 4.43
C LEU A 244 2.73 9.08 4.67
N ILE A 245 3.59 9.57 5.57
CA ILE A 245 4.93 9.04 5.77
C ILE A 245 5.01 8.36 7.14
N TYR A 246 5.38 7.09 7.13
CA TYR A 246 5.65 6.31 8.33
C TYR A 246 7.15 6.16 8.56
N PRO A 247 7.68 6.45 9.76
CA PRO A 247 8.94 5.85 10.19
C PRO A 247 8.84 4.33 10.12
N LEU A 248 9.92 3.63 9.76
CA LEU A 248 9.90 2.17 9.57
C LEU A 248 9.36 1.39 10.78
N ASP A 249 9.70 1.83 11.98
CA ASP A 249 9.28 1.22 13.26
C ASP A 249 7.86 1.63 13.70
N GLN A 250 7.22 2.56 12.96
CA GLN A 250 5.85 3.01 13.19
C GLN A 250 4.91 2.63 12.03
N SER A 251 5.38 1.86 11.05
CA SER A 251 4.56 1.48 9.90
C SER A 251 3.59 0.35 10.23
N PRO A 252 2.42 0.29 9.57
CA PRO A 252 1.61 -0.92 9.60
C PRO A 252 2.38 -2.09 8.98
N PRO A 253 2.05 -3.35 9.31
CA PRO A 253 2.72 -4.51 8.75
C PRO A 253 2.48 -4.62 7.24
N ALA A 254 3.53 -5.02 6.51
CA ALA A 254 3.43 -5.42 5.12
C ALA A 254 3.03 -6.90 5.06
N LEU A 255 1.74 -7.15 4.85
CA LEU A 255 1.21 -8.50 4.77
C LEU A 255 1.55 -9.15 3.42
N PRO A 256 1.64 -10.49 3.36
CA PRO A 256 1.90 -11.19 2.12
C PRO A 256 0.67 -11.21 1.22
N THR A 257 0.89 -11.28 -0.08
CA THR A 257 -0.13 -11.73 -1.02
C THR A 257 0.21 -13.14 -1.48
N HIS A 258 -0.69 -14.06 -1.24
CA HIS A 258 -0.56 -15.46 -1.65
C HIS A 258 -0.81 -15.60 -3.15
N ARG A 259 -0.20 -16.60 -3.80
CA ARG A 259 -0.42 -16.90 -5.22
C ARG A 259 -1.34 -18.11 -5.33
N VAL A 260 -2.41 -17.96 -6.08
CA VAL A 260 -3.37 -19.03 -6.38
C VAL A 260 -3.28 -19.32 -7.87
N ILE A 261 -3.09 -20.58 -8.24
CA ILE A 261 -2.78 -20.98 -9.61
C ILE A 261 -3.75 -22.05 -10.10
N ARG A 262 -4.21 -21.89 -11.33
CA ARG A 262 -4.99 -22.89 -12.08
C ARG A 262 -4.12 -23.52 -13.15
N GLY A 263 -4.22 -24.85 -13.30
CA GLY A 263 -3.51 -25.59 -14.33
C GLY A 263 -2.57 -26.64 -13.78
N ARG A 264 -1.71 -27.18 -14.66
CA ARG A 264 -0.74 -28.22 -14.31
C ARG A 264 0.68 -27.63 -14.28
N PRO A 265 1.60 -28.21 -13.47
CA PRO A 265 1.43 -29.42 -12.64
C PRO A 265 0.62 -29.17 -11.35
N CYS A 266 0.16 -30.25 -10.72
CA CYS A 266 -0.56 -30.25 -9.44
C CYS A 266 -0.26 -31.52 -8.65
N GLY A 267 -0.64 -31.57 -7.35
CA GLY A 267 -0.45 -32.72 -6.49
C GLY A 267 1.03 -33.11 -6.33
N ASP A 268 1.30 -34.40 -6.36
CA ASP A 268 2.67 -34.91 -6.22
C ASP A 268 3.58 -34.51 -7.37
N GLU A 269 3.06 -34.39 -8.63
CA GLU A 269 3.84 -33.88 -9.76
C GLU A 269 4.38 -32.47 -9.49
N LEU A 270 3.56 -31.58 -8.91
CA LEU A 270 4.02 -30.25 -8.54
C LEU A 270 5.12 -30.33 -7.48
N LEU A 271 4.91 -31.09 -6.41
CA LEU A 271 5.92 -31.21 -5.34
C LEU A 271 7.27 -31.78 -5.86
N GLU A 272 7.23 -32.73 -6.78
CA GLU A 272 8.44 -33.24 -7.42
C GLU A 272 9.20 -32.16 -8.22
N ARG A 273 8.47 -31.31 -8.95
CA ARG A 273 9.08 -30.17 -9.68
C ARG A 273 9.63 -29.07 -8.76
N LEU A 274 9.13 -28.97 -7.53
CA LEU A 274 9.62 -28.02 -6.53
C LEU A 274 10.88 -28.50 -5.80
N ALA A 275 11.10 -29.81 -5.71
CA ALA A 275 12.19 -30.44 -4.95
C ALA A 275 13.61 -29.93 -5.30
N PRO A 276 13.95 -29.55 -6.55
CA PRO A 276 15.25 -28.98 -6.88
C PRO A 276 15.52 -27.59 -6.26
N TYR A 277 14.48 -26.90 -5.77
CA TYR A 277 14.54 -25.50 -5.33
C TYR A 277 14.24 -25.33 -3.84
N ALA A 278 13.79 -26.38 -3.16
CA ALA A 278 13.45 -26.33 -1.75
C ALA A 278 13.46 -27.71 -1.10
N ALA A 279 13.80 -27.76 0.17
CA ALA A 279 13.49 -28.93 0.98
C ALA A 279 11.98 -28.94 1.27
N ILE A 280 11.31 -30.10 1.11
CA ILE A 280 9.85 -30.23 1.20
C ILE A 280 9.48 -31.01 2.47
N GLU A 281 8.85 -30.32 3.42
CA GLU A 281 8.18 -30.93 4.57
C GLU A 281 6.72 -31.22 4.24
N ARG A 282 6.35 -32.47 4.01
CA ARG A 282 4.95 -32.87 3.76
C ARG A 282 4.17 -32.84 5.07
N LEU A 283 2.97 -32.26 5.04
CA LEU A 283 2.07 -32.13 6.19
C LEU A 283 0.83 -33.03 6.01
N ALA A 284 0.17 -33.33 7.12
CA ALA A 284 -0.98 -34.23 7.12
C ALA A 284 -2.18 -33.66 6.32
N ASP A 285 -2.42 -32.35 6.46
CA ASP A 285 -3.58 -31.69 5.86
C ASP A 285 -3.37 -30.16 5.74
N VAL A 286 -4.34 -29.51 5.12
CA VAL A 286 -4.36 -28.05 4.94
C VAL A 286 -4.48 -27.29 6.27
N LYS A 287 -5.17 -27.86 7.26
CA LYS A 287 -5.31 -27.22 8.58
C LYS A 287 -3.96 -27.12 9.28
N THR A 288 -3.16 -28.19 9.21
CA THR A 288 -1.80 -28.23 9.73
C THR A 288 -0.91 -27.22 8.99
N LEU A 289 -1.08 -27.10 7.66
CA LEU A 289 -0.35 -26.10 6.86
C LEU A 289 -0.70 -24.68 7.29
N LEU A 290 -1.98 -24.34 7.39
CA LEU A 290 -2.42 -23.00 7.80
C LEU A 290 -1.92 -22.66 9.21
N ALA A 291 -1.99 -23.60 10.15
CA ALA A 291 -1.44 -23.40 11.50
C ALA A 291 0.08 -23.20 11.49
N ARG A 292 0.80 -23.94 10.63
CA ARG A 292 2.25 -23.79 10.49
C ARG A 292 2.61 -22.43 9.89
N MET A 293 1.86 -21.95 8.88
CA MET A 293 2.09 -20.64 8.26
C MET A 293 1.69 -19.48 9.16
N ALA A 294 0.69 -19.64 10.02
CA ALA A 294 0.31 -18.63 11.01
C ALA A 294 1.32 -18.50 12.15
N ALA A 295 2.14 -19.54 12.41
CA ALA A 295 3.14 -19.48 13.48
C ALA A 295 4.21 -18.42 13.17
N PRO A 296 4.57 -17.56 14.15
CA PRO A 296 5.58 -16.53 13.98
C PRO A 296 6.91 -17.08 13.49
N VAL A 297 7.54 -16.35 12.58
CA VAL A 297 8.90 -16.64 12.10
C VAL A 297 9.86 -15.62 12.67
N HIS A 298 10.87 -16.08 13.37
CA HIS A 298 11.96 -15.23 13.82
C HIS A 298 12.97 -15.05 12.67
N LEU A 299 12.93 -13.88 12.04
CA LEU A 299 13.90 -13.53 11.02
C LEU A 299 15.24 -13.19 11.67
N THR A 300 16.34 -13.64 11.09
CA THR A 300 17.66 -13.16 11.47
C THR A 300 17.80 -11.68 11.13
N PRO A 301 18.49 -10.86 11.94
CA PRO A 301 18.73 -9.47 11.61
C PRO A 301 19.30 -9.30 10.19
N GLY A 302 18.65 -8.46 9.38
CA GLY A 302 19.04 -8.22 7.97
C GLY A 302 18.50 -9.23 6.96
N ALA A 303 17.75 -10.24 7.37
CA ALA A 303 17.09 -11.14 6.43
C ALA A 303 15.95 -10.43 5.71
N SER A 304 15.85 -10.61 4.40
CA SER A 304 14.78 -10.05 3.55
C SER A 304 13.56 -10.96 3.45
N GLY A 305 13.66 -12.22 3.86
CA GLY A 305 12.58 -13.20 3.86
C GLY A 305 12.85 -14.38 4.78
N SER A 306 11.79 -15.14 5.09
CA SER A 306 11.83 -16.30 5.98
C SER A 306 12.49 -17.54 5.37
N GLY A 307 12.45 -17.63 4.04
CA GLY A 307 12.75 -18.85 3.31
C GLY A 307 11.65 -19.90 3.37
N ARG A 308 10.52 -19.60 3.99
CA ARG A 308 9.39 -20.50 4.18
C ARG A 308 8.26 -20.17 3.20
N ILE A 309 7.80 -21.16 2.45
CA ILE A 309 6.64 -21.02 1.55
C ILE A 309 5.71 -22.22 1.80
N GLY A 310 4.46 -21.95 2.14
CA GLY A 310 3.43 -22.99 2.21
C GLY A 310 2.93 -23.38 0.82
N VAL A 311 2.64 -24.63 0.59
CA VAL A 311 2.04 -25.12 -0.66
C VAL A 311 0.86 -26.03 -0.33
N PHE A 312 -0.29 -25.73 -0.93
CA PHE A 312 -1.44 -26.61 -0.94
C PHE A 312 -1.86 -26.90 -2.38
N THR A 313 -1.99 -28.21 -2.74
CA THR A 313 -2.29 -28.61 -4.10
C THR A 313 -2.95 -29.98 -4.13
N HIS A 314 -4.17 -30.12 -4.66
CA HIS A 314 -4.94 -31.36 -4.80
C HIS A 314 -4.85 -32.28 -3.57
N GLY A 315 -5.20 -31.75 -2.40
CA GLY A 315 -5.21 -32.46 -1.12
C GLY A 315 -3.83 -32.73 -0.51
N LYS A 316 -2.75 -32.25 -1.14
CA LYS A 316 -1.39 -32.32 -0.59
C LYS A 316 -1.01 -30.99 0.05
N ALA A 317 -0.56 -31.05 1.28
CA ALA A 317 -0.08 -29.90 2.04
C ALA A 317 1.42 -30.05 2.30
N ALA A 318 2.20 -29.00 2.10
CA ALA A 318 3.62 -29.00 2.36
C ALA A 318 4.14 -27.60 2.75
N VAL A 319 5.26 -27.58 3.46
CA VAL A 319 6.07 -26.37 3.66
C VAL A 319 7.38 -26.55 2.91
N LEU A 320 7.73 -25.55 2.13
CA LEU A 320 9.00 -25.45 1.45
C LEU A 320 9.98 -24.66 2.33
N SER A 321 11.18 -25.21 2.53
CA SER A 321 12.35 -24.42 2.97
C SER A 321 13.18 -24.12 1.74
N VAL A 322 13.13 -22.86 1.28
CA VAL A 322 13.72 -22.41 0.01
C VAL A 322 15.23 -22.59 0.02
N ASP A 323 15.77 -23.25 -1.00
CA ASP A 323 17.19 -23.25 -1.28
C ASP A 323 17.61 -21.93 -1.96
N ARG A 324 18.16 -21.02 -1.18
CA ARG A 324 18.60 -19.69 -1.63
C ARG A 324 19.73 -19.74 -2.64
N VAL A 325 20.55 -20.79 -2.63
CA VAL A 325 21.63 -20.97 -3.61
C VAL A 325 21.03 -21.39 -4.95
N ALA A 326 20.18 -22.40 -4.95
CA ALA A 326 19.54 -22.90 -6.17
C ALA A 326 18.61 -21.84 -6.81
N THR A 327 17.78 -21.14 -6.02
CA THR A 327 16.90 -20.09 -6.54
C THR A 327 17.67 -18.83 -6.92
N GLY A 328 18.66 -18.43 -6.13
CA GLY A 328 19.50 -17.26 -6.38
C GLY A 328 20.31 -17.35 -7.67
N ALA A 329 20.78 -18.56 -8.02
CA ALA A 329 21.49 -18.80 -9.27
C ALA A 329 20.62 -18.62 -10.54
N LEU A 330 19.29 -18.60 -10.38
CA LEU A 330 18.32 -18.44 -11.46
C LEU A 330 17.74 -17.02 -11.53
N LEU A 331 18.01 -16.19 -10.54
CA LEU A 331 17.71 -14.77 -10.54
C LEU A 331 18.73 -13.99 -11.36
N ASP A 332 18.41 -12.76 -11.72
CA ASP A 332 19.38 -11.87 -12.37
C ASP A 332 20.61 -11.68 -11.49
N ALA A 333 21.80 -11.89 -12.07
CA ALA A 333 23.08 -11.76 -11.38
C ALA A 333 23.30 -10.32 -10.84
N GLY A 334 22.68 -9.31 -11.47
CA GLY A 334 22.76 -7.91 -11.07
C GLY A 334 21.97 -7.56 -9.83
N LEU A 335 21.05 -8.42 -9.36
CA LEU A 335 20.25 -8.15 -8.17
C LEU A 335 21.10 -8.15 -6.89
N SER A 336 20.77 -7.24 -5.98
CA SER A 336 21.35 -7.17 -4.65
C SER A 336 21.05 -8.45 -3.83
N GLU A 337 21.87 -8.70 -2.82
CA GLU A 337 21.62 -9.82 -1.89
C GLU A 337 20.28 -9.64 -1.13
N GLY A 338 19.87 -8.39 -0.90
CA GLY A 338 18.56 -8.08 -0.34
C GLY A 338 17.41 -8.59 -1.21
N SER A 339 17.47 -8.33 -2.52
CA SER A 339 16.48 -8.82 -3.48
C SER A 339 16.52 -10.34 -3.66
N LYS A 340 17.71 -10.94 -3.73
CA LYS A 340 17.85 -12.40 -3.80
C LYS A 340 17.32 -13.11 -2.56
N GLY A 341 17.35 -12.43 -1.41
CA GLY A 341 16.83 -12.93 -0.15
C GLY A 341 15.31 -12.87 -0.01
N LEU A 342 14.57 -12.23 -0.93
CA LEU A 342 13.12 -12.13 -0.87
C LEU A 342 12.42 -13.45 -1.21
N ASP A 343 11.45 -13.85 -0.40
CA ASP A 343 10.64 -15.05 -0.66
C ASP A 343 9.80 -14.91 -1.93
N VAL A 344 9.33 -13.71 -2.24
CA VAL A 344 8.59 -13.43 -3.48
C VAL A 344 9.45 -13.65 -4.73
N ASN A 345 10.73 -13.26 -4.72
CA ASN A 345 11.64 -13.49 -5.85
C ASN A 345 11.98 -14.96 -6.02
N ALA A 346 12.19 -15.69 -4.92
CA ALA A 346 12.36 -17.13 -4.96
C ALA A 346 11.10 -17.83 -5.52
N LEU A 347 9.92 -17.41 -5.10
CA LEU A 347 8.64 -17.95 -5.58
C LEU A 347 8.43 -17.69 -7.08
N GLU A 348 8.81 -16.52 -7.60
CA GLU A 348 8.76 -16.23 -9.05
C GLU A 348 9.59 -17.22 -9.87
N VAL A 349 10.81 -17.51 -9.39
CA VAL A 349 11.68 -18.53 -10.02
C VAL A 349 11.04 -19.91 -9.95
N ILE A 350 10.51 -20.28 -8.78
CA ILE A 350 9.86 -21.58 -8.54
C ILE A 350 8.65 -21.75 -9.46
N ILE A 351 7.76 -20.73 -9.54
CA ILE A 351 6.58 -20.77 -10.42
C ILE A 351 7.01 -20.94 -11.88
N ARG A 352 7.94 -20.12 -12.37
CA ARG A 352 8.41 -20.22 -13.75
C ARG A 352 8.99 -21.58 -14.07
N ARG A 353 9.73 -22.20 -13.16
CA ARG A 353 10.32 -23.53 -13.36
C ARG A 353 9.32 -24.66 -13.28
N ALA A 354 8.32 -24.55 -12.40
CA ALA A 354 7.30 -25.58 -12.22
C ALA A 354 6.26 -25.55 -13.33
N PHE A 355 5.79 -24.36 -13.74
CA PHE A 355 4.65 -24.19 -14.67
C PHE A 355 5.07 -23.84 -16.10
N GLY A 356 6.32 -23.44 -16.33
CA GLY A 356 6.86 -23.11 -17.66
C GLY A 356 6.68 -21.64 -18.07
N ASP A 357 5.84 -20.87 -17.38
CA ASP A 357 5.57 -19.46 -17.61
C ASP A 357 5.90 -18.63 -16.36
N ASP A 358 6.19 -17.35 -16.54
CA ASP A 358 6.33 -16.42 -15.42
C ASP A 358 4.97 -16.01 -14.84
N ALA A 359 4.98 -15.55 -13.58
CA ALA A 359 3.76 -15.22 -12.87
C ALA A 359 3.00 -14.04 -13.51
N ALA A 360 3.69 -13.11 -14.17
CA ALA A 360 3.05 -11.98 -14.85
C ALA A 360 2.24 -12.44 -16.07
N THR A 361 2.81 -13.32 -16.88
CA THR A 361 2.12 -13.97 -18.01
C THR A 361 0.92 -14.77 -17.53
N MET A 362 1.10 -15.58 -16.48
CA MET A 362 0.02 -16.38 -15.90
C MET A 362 -1.10 -15.52 -15.30
N ALA A 363 -0.76 -14.37 -14.73
CA ALA A 363 -1.75 -13.42 -14.22
C ALA A 363 -2.53 -12.74 -15.34
N ALA A 364 -1.85 -12.37 -16.45
CA ALA A 364 -2.46 -11.72 -17.59
C ALA A 364 -3.48 -12.62 -18.30
N ASP A 365 -3.25 -13.93 -18.35
CA ASP A 365 -4.15 -14.90 -18.95
C ASP A 365 -5.15 -15.55 -17.97
N GLY A 366 -5.17 -15.10 -16.70
CA GLY A 366 -6.11 -15.53 -15.68
C GLY A 366 -5.79 -16.90 -15.07
N ARG A 367 -4.59 -17.45 -15.29
CA ARG A 367 -4.13 -18.70 -14.64
C ARG A 367 -3.56 -18.47 -13.24
N LEU A 368 -3.14 -17.24 -12.91
CA LEU A 368 -2.65 -16.86 -11.60
C LEU A 368 -3.41 -15.65 -11.09
N TRP A 369 -3.80 -15.68 -9.83
CA TRP A 369 -4.33 -14.51 -9.13
C TRP A 369 -3.82 -14.45 -7.70
N TYR A 370 -4.09 -13.33 -7.04
CA TYR A 370 -3.56 -13.03 -5.73
C TYR A 370 -4.65 -13.09 -4.66
N SER A 371 -4.34 -13.69 -3.52
CA SER A 371 -5.20 -13.69 -2.33
C SER A 371 -4.47 -13.03 -1.15
N LYS A 372 -5.19 -12.24 -0.37
CA LYS A 372 -4.69 -11.66 0.89
C LYS A 372 -4.94 -12.57 2.09
N ASP A 373 -5.72 -13.62 1.92
CA ASP A 373 -6.12 -14.56 2.95
C ASP A 373 -5.64 -15.98 2.58
N ALA A 374 -4.82 -16.57 3.44
CA ALA A 374 -4.26 -17.90 3.25
C ALA A 374 -5.34 -18.99 3.28
N ALA A 375 -6.34 -18.85 4.15
CA ALA A 375 -7.43 -19.82 4.26
C ALA A 375 -8.33 -19.77 3.02
N ALA A 376 -8.67 -18.56 2.54
CA ALA A 376 -9.40 -18.39 1.30
C ALA A 376 -8.65 -18.94 0.09
N ALA A 377 -7.32 -18.72 0.01
CA ALA A 377 -6.48 -19.30 -1.03
C ALA A 377 -6.49 -20.83 -1.02
N ALA A 378 -6.44 -21.42 0.17
CA ALA A 378 -6.50 -22.89 0.33
C ALA A 378 -7.89 -23.43 -0.01
N THR A 379 -8.97 -22.75 0.38
CA THR A 379 -10.35 -23.12 0.07
C THR A 379 -10.58 -23.22 -1.44
N GLN A 380 -10.08 -22.27 -2.23
CA GLN A 380 -10.20 -22.30 -3.69
C GLN A 380 -9.56 -23.55 -4.32
N VAL A 381 -8.50 -24.08 -3.69
CA VAL A 381 -7.91 -25.36 -4.14
C VAL A 381 -8.74 -26.55 -3.69
N GLN A 382 -9.36 -26.52 -2.49
CA GLN A 382 -10.26 -27.56 -2.02
C GLN A 382 -11.54 -27.65 -2.86
N ASP A 383 -12.06 -26.51 -3.30
CA ASP A 383 -13.26 -26.39 -4.13
C ASP A 383 -12.97 -26.59 -5.64
N GLU A 384 -11.73 -27.00 -5.98
CA GLU A 384 -11.26 -27.26 -7.35
C GLU A 384 -11.32 -26.03 -8.28
N GLU A 385 -11.47 -24.83 -7.75
CA GLU A 385 -11.38 -23.57 -8.52
C GLU A 385 -9.93 -23.28 -8.93
N ALA A 386 -8.98 -23.77 -8.14
CA ALA A 386 -7.54 -23.66 -8.37
C ALA A 386 -6.85 -25.03 -8.24
N SER A 387 -5.62 -25.12 -8.76
CA SER A 387 -4.81 -26.34 -8.71
C SER A 387 -3.75 -26.29 -7.61
N ALA A 388 -3.31 -25.09 -7.26
CA ALA A 388 -2.31 -24.87 -6.22
C ALA A 388 -2.46 -23.48 -5.58
N ALA A 389 -2.15 -23.40 -4.29
CA ALA A 389 -1.95 -22.16 -3.55
C ALA A 389 -0.55 -22.15 -2.93
N PHE A 390 0.17 -21.04 -3.13
CA PHE A 390 1.45 -20.76 -2.50
C PHE A 390 1.25 -19.69 -1.44
N LEU A 391 1.53 -20.02 -0.19
CA LEU A 391 1.34 -19.18 0.98
C LEU A 391 2.70 -18.58 1.39
N LEU A 392 2.75 -17.28 1.53
CA LEU A 392 3.94 -16.52 1.90
C LEU A 392 3.83 -15.97 3.32
N ASP A 393 4.97 -15.75 3.96
CA ASP A 393 5.07 -14.99 5.21
C ASP A 393 5.06 -13.47 4.94
N ALA A 394 4.76 -12.68 5.97
CA ALA A 394 4.86 -11.23 5.93
C ALA A 394 6.32 -10.79 5.67
N MET A 395 6.47 -9.71 4.91
CA MET A 395 7.78 -9.14 4.58
C MET A 395 8.12 -8.01 5.56
N PRO A 396 9.36 -7.96 6.08
CA PRO A 396 9.80 -6.82 6.87
C PRO A 396 9.75 -5.52 6.05
N ALA A 397 9.18 -4.44 6.60
CA ALA A 397 9.18 -3.14 5.92
C ALA A 397 10.61 -2.64 5.59
N ALA A 398 11.60 -3.01 6.41
CA ALA A 398 13.01 -2.73 6.14
C ALA A 398 13.52 -3.40 4.84
N ALA A 399 13.05 -4.60 4.50
CA ALA A 399 13.44 -5.28 3.26
C ALA A 399 12.93 -4.52 2.03
N ILE A 400 11.73 -3.95 2.09
CA ILE A 400 11.18 -3.09 1.04
C ILE A 400 12.08 -1.89 0.78
N SER A 401 12.48 -1.20 1.87
CA SER A 401 13.36 -0.04 1.78
C SER A 401 14.77 -0.40 1.27
N LEU A 402 15.30 -1.57 1.63
CA LEU A 402 16.60 -2.05 1.14
C LEU A 402 16.60 -2.30 -0.38
N VAL A 403 15.57 -2.97 -0.89
CA VAL A 403 15.40 -3.21 -2.33
C VAL A 403 15.28 -1.90 -3.10
N ALA A 404 14.42 -0.99 -2.63
CA ALA A 404 14.27 0.33 -3.24
C ALA A 404 15.56 1.17 -3.16
N ALA A 405 16.37 1.01 -2.10
CA ALA A 405 17.67 1.69 -1.96
C ALA A 405 18.71 1.18 -2.96
N ALA A 406 18.62 -0.09 -3.37
CA ALA A 406 19.43 -0.65 -4.44
C ALA A 406 18.99 -0.19 -5.85
N GLY A 407 17.90 0.58 -5.96
CA GLY A 407 17.31 0.97 -7.24
C GLY A 407 16.56 -0.17 -7.93
N GLU A 408 16.20 -1.20 -7.18
CA GLU A 408 15.54 -2.40 -7.66
C GLU A 408 14.04 -2.36 -7.35
N VAL A 409 13.29 -3.22 -8.03
CA VAL A 409 11.85 -3.37 -7.83
C VAL A 409 11.50 -4.82 -7.57
N MET A 410 10.45 -5.03 -6.79
CA MET A 410 9.90 -6.34 -6.49
C MET A 410 8.87 -6.78 -7.55
N PRO A 411 8.57 -8.07 -7.64
CA PRO A 411 7.46 -8.56 -8.44
C PRO A 411 6.14 -7.88 -8.09
N HIS A 412 5.22 -7.85 -9.06
CA HIS A 412 3.88 -7.27 -8.85
C HIS A 412 3.13 -7.93 -7.69
N LYS A 413 2.42 -7.10 -6.90
CA LYS A 413 1.68 -7.56 -5.72
C LYS A 413 2.55 -8.30 -4.69
N SER A 414 3.77 -7.79 -4.44
CA SER A 414 4.66 -8.35 -3.42
C SER A 414 4.26 -7.97 -2.00
N THR A 415 3.63 -6.81 -1.82
CA THR A 415 3.29 -6.25 -0.51
C THR A 415 1.86 -5.75 -0.46
N TYR A 416 1.29 -5.83 0.73
CA TYR A 416 0.01 -5.26 1.07
C TYR A 416 0.06 -4.73 2.50
N PHE A 417 0.05 -3.42 2.66
CA PHE A 417 0.02 -2.81 3.99
C PHE A 417 -1.40 -2.87 4.57
N ASN A 418 -1.53 -3.33 5.80
CA ASN A 418 -2.82 -3.44 6.48
C ASN A 418 -2.64 -3.23 8.00
N PRO A 419 -3.50 -2.41 8.65
CA PRO A 419 -4.61 -1.67 8.06
C PRO A 419 -4.16 -0.49 7.21
N ASN A 420 -5.08 0.02 6.37
CA ASN A 420 -4.86 1.19 5.53
C ASN A 420 -5.51 2.45 6.13
N ALA A 421 -4.92 3.61 5.85
CA ALA A 421 -5.59 4.88 6.10
C ALA A 421 -6.82 5.01 5.18
N PRO A 422 -8.02 5.29 5.71
CA PRO A 422 -9.19 5.47 4.88
C PRO A 422 -9.11 6.77 4.09
N THR A 423 -9.75 6.78 2.93
CA THR A 423 -9.98 8.00 2.13
C THR A 423 -10.99 8.90 2.85
N GLY A 424 -10.75 10.21 2.81
CA GLY A 424 -11.62 11.21 3.40
C GLY A 424 -11.18 11.75 4.76
N LEU A 425 -10.10 11.23 5.37
CA LEU A 425 -9.52 11.83 6.58
C LEU A 425 -9.09 13.28 6.34
N LEU A 426 -8.42 13.51 5.23
CA LEU A 426 -8.07 14.81 4.69
C LEU A 426 -7.69 14.70 3.21
N LEU A 427 -7.82 15.81 2.48
CA LEU A 427 -7.51 15.94 1.07
C LEU A 427 -6.51 17.08 0.85
N SER A 428 -5.74 17.02 -0.24
CA SER A 428 -4.81 18.07 -0.60
C SER A 428 -5.23 18.76 -1.90
N PRO A 429 -5.84 19.97 -1.86
CA PRO A 429 -6.14 20.75 -3.04
C PRO A 429 -4.86 21.13 -3.80
N LEU A 430 -4.89 21.17 -5.15
CA LEU A 430 -3.76 21.65 -5.97
C LEU A 430 -3.69 23.17 -6.06
N GLU A 431 -4.12 23.83 -5.00
CA GLU A 431 -4.00 25.26 -4.72
C GLU A 431 -3.26 25.47 -3.39
N TRP A 432 -2.64 26.64 -3.19
CA TRP A 432 -2.00 27.01 -1.92
C TRP A 432 -3.01 27.58 -0.93
#